data_a484844746b97e62afb9d80e87bbf8db
#
_entry.id   a484844746b97e62afb9d80e87bbf8db
#
_cell.length_a   1.000
_cell.length_b   1.000
_cell.length_c   1.000
_cell.angle_alpha   90.00
_cell.angle_beta   90.00
_cell.angle_gamma   90.00
#
_symmetry.space_group_name_H-M   'P 1'
#
loop_
_entity.id
_entity.type
_entity.pdbx_description
1 polymer ?
#
loop_
_entity_poly.entity_id
_entity_poly.type
_entity_poly.pdbx_seq_one_letter_code
_entity_poly.pdbx_strand_id
1 'polypeptide(L)'
;MTRDRIQLVAHCLLNPHTRLKGLQPPAFEPEGAIIQLPCPEALLLGLDRWAVTREQLDHPAFRRLSQELIGPAADLAEMLAGRGARVVVVGVAGSPSCAIFSTTAGYEGGLPRTAEHRRIQGRGIFMEELAQQLEERGVPVEWMEVG
;
A
#
# COMPACT_ATOMS: atom_id res chain seq x y z
N MET A 1 17.55 16.77 -4.81
CA MET A 1 17.04 16.90 -6.17
C MET A 1 16.14 15.73 -6.48
N THR A 2 15.05 15.96 -7.21
CA THR A 2 14.01 14.96 -7.47
C THR A 2 14.53 13.72 -8.19
N ARG A 3 15.53 13.86 -9.06
CA ARG A 3 16.10 12.72 -9.80
C ARG A 3 16.87 11.71 -8.91
N ASP A 4 17.26 12.14 -7.70
CA ASP A 4 17.95 11.27 -6.75
C ASP A 4 16.98 10.52 -5.85
N ARG A 5 15.69 10.75 -6.04
CA ARG A 5 14.60 10.20 -5.25
C ARG A 5 13.70 9.38 -6.14
N ILE A 6 13.33 8.20 -5.68
CA ILE A 6 12.31 7.38 -6.32
C ILE A 6 11.15 7.18 -5.36
N GLN A 7 9.94 7.19 -5.91
CA GLN A 7 8.73 6.97 -5.13
C GLN A 7 8.10 5.64 -5.51
N LEU A 8 7.89 4.77 -4.53
CA LEU A 8 7.07 3.59 -4.67
C LEU A 8 5.66 3.99 -4.26
N VAL A 9 4.74 4.04 -5.22
CA VAL A 9 3.44 4.67 -5.04
C VAL A 9 2.33 3.64 -5.06
N ALA A 10 1.43 3.70 -4.07
CA ALA A 10 0.24 2.86 -4.03
C ALA A 10 -0.54 3.00 -5.35
N HIS A 11 -0.99 1.88 -5.88
CA HIS A 11 -1.54 1.80 -7.24
C HIS A 11 -2.65 2.81 -7.50
N CYS A 12 -3.60 2.92 -6.57
CA CYS A 12 -4.79 3.75 -6.77
C CYS A 12 -4.51 5.26 -6.77
N LEU A 13 -3.33 5.69 -6.35
CA LEU A 13 -2.93 7.08 -6.44
C LEU A 13 -2.60 7.48 -7.88
N LEU A 14 -2.22 6.51 -8.72
CA LEU A 14 -1.89 6.72 -10.12
C LEU A 14 -2.98 6.18 -11.05
N ASN A 15 -3.79 5.26 -10.59
CA ASN A 15 -4.89 4.66 -11.32
C ASN A 15 -6.14 4.62 -10.45
N PRO A 16 -6.95 5.67 -10.47
CA PRO A 16 -8.14 5.75 -9.59
C PRO A 16 -9.20 4.69 -9.89
N HIS A 17 -9.14 4.02 -11.04
CA HIS A 17 -10.07 2.93 -11.36
C HIS A 17 -9.93 1.71 -10.45
N THR A 18 -8.79 1.57 -9.76
CA THR A 18 -8.58 0.47 -8.80
C THR A 18 -9.04 0.81 -7.41
N ARG A 19 -9.39 2.07 -7.16
CA ARG A 19 -9.87 2.50 -5.87
C ARG A 19 -11.25 1.88 -5.56
N LEU A 20 -11.54 1.71 -4.28
CA LEU A 20 -12.83 1.22 -3.83
C LEU A 20 -13.95 2.10 -4.41
N LYS A 21 -14.95 1.47 -5.02
CA LYS A 21 -16.07 2.14 -5.64
C LYS A 21 -16.78 3.06 -4.65
N GLY A 22 -17.03 4.29 -5.05
CA GLY A 22 -17.68 5.30 -4.21
C GLY A 22 -16.72 6.19 -3.42
N LEU A 23 -15.43 5.86 -3.37
CA LEU A 23 -14.44 6.71 -2.73
C LEU A 23 -13.78 7.64 -3.75
N GLN A 24 -13.63 8.91 -3.37
CA GLN A 24 -12.90 9.86 -4.19
C GLN A 24 -11.41 9.59 -4.10
N PRO A 25 -10.67 9.64 -5.22
CA PRO A 25 -9.22 9.52 -5.15
C PRO A 25 -8.64 10.75 -4.42
N PRO A 26 -7.65 10.55 -3.53
CA PRO A 26 -6.98 11.68 -2.91
C PRO A 26 -6.17 12.44 -3.94
N ALA A 27 -5.99 13.73 -3.70
CA ALA A 27 -5.14 14.56 -4.56
C ALA A 27 -3.70 14.10 -4.42
N PHE A 28 -3.09 13.70 -5.54
CA PHE A 28 -1.69 13.27 -5.58
C PHE A 28 -1.12 13.58 -6.96
N GLU A 29 0.01 14.28 -6.97
CA GLU A 29 0.73 14.53 -8.21
C GLU A 29 2.08 13.81 -8.14
N PRO A 30 2.33 12.85 -9.06
CA PRO A 30 3.61 12.17 -9.09
C PRO A 30 4.73 13.12 -9.48
N GLU A 31 5.86 13.01 -8.81
CA GLU A 31 7.05 13.80 -9.09
C GLU A 31 8.26 12.90 -9.28
N GLY A 32 9.01 13.16 -10.35
CA GLY A 32 10.25 12.47 -10.61
C GLY A 32 10.06 11.01 -10.98
N ALA A 33 10.96 10.15 -10.52
CA ALA A 33 10.95 8.73 -10.83
C ALA A 33 9.91 8.00 -9.97
N ILE A 34 9.05 7.24 -10.62
CA ILE A 34 7.94 6.54 -9.97
C ILE A 34 8.03 5.05 -10.25
N ILE A 35 7.84 4.24 -9.21
CA ILE A 35 7.54 2.82 -9.34
C ILE A 35 6.10 2.65 -8.85
N GLN A 36 5.20 2.26 -9.74
CA GLN A 36 3.81 2.00 -9.37
C GLN A 36 3.73 0.62 -8.72
N LEU A 37 3.19 0.58 -7.50
CA LEU A 37 2.94 -0.69 -6.81
C LEU A 37 1.65 -1.31 -7.34
N PRO A 38 1.56 -2.64 -7.46
CA PRO A 38 0.29 -3.28 -7.80
C PRO A 38 -0.72 -3.13 -6.67
N CYS A 39 -2.01 -3.17 -7.01
CA CYS A 39 -3.09 -3.10 -6.01
C CYS A 39 -3.46 -4.51 -5.55
N PRO A 40 -3.07 -4.93 -4.35
CA PRO A 40 -3.35 -6.29 -3.88
C PRO A 40 -4.83 -6.55 -3.66
N GLU A 41 -5.59 -5.53 -3.25
CA GLU A 41 -7.03 -5.67 -3.06
C GLU A 41 -7.76 -5.89 -4.38
N ALA A 42 -7.45 -5.10 -5.41
CA ALA A 42 -8.09 -5.25 -6.71
C ALA A 42 -7.77 -6.61 -7.32
N LEU A 43 -6.54 -7.08 -7.15
CA LEU A 43 -6.12 -8.38 -7.69
C LEU A 43 -6.73 -9.55 -6.95
N LEU A 44 -6.91 -9.45 -5.63
CA LEU A 44 -7.49 -10.52 -4.83
C LEU A 44 -9.02 -10.50 -4.83
N LEU A 45 -9.61 -9.32 -4.66
CA LEU A 45 -11.04 -9.16 -4.42
C LEU A 45 -11.82 -8.59 -5.61
N GLY A 46 -11.11 -8.07 -6.62
CA GLY A 46 -11.75 -7.48 -7.79
C GLY A 46 -12.08 -6.00 -7.62
N LEU A 47 -12.54 -5.40 -8.72
CA LEU A 47 -12.83 -3.96 -8.75
C LEU A 47 -14.14 -3.60 -8.03
N ASP A 48 -15.11 -4.51 -8.00
CA ASP A 48 -16.43 -4.29 -7.39
C ASP A 48 -16.51 -4.87 -5.97
N ARG A 49 -15.40 -4.88 -5.27
CA ARG A 49 -15.28 -5.44 -3.93
C ARG A 49 -15.98 -4.57 -2.88
N TRP A 50 -16.31 -5.21 -1.76
CA TRP A 50 -16.79 -4.51 -0.57
C TRP A 50 -15.63 -3.81 0.12
N ALA A 51 -15.96 -2.78 0.91
CA ALA A 51 -15.00 -2.18 1.82
C ALA A 51 -14.59 -3.22 2.86
N VAL A 52 -13.28 -3.45 2.97
CA VAL A 52 -12.73 -4.40 3.93
C VAL A 52 -11.85 -3.68 4.96
N THR A 53 -11.55 -4.38 6.05
CA THR A 53 -10.73 -3.87 7.13
C THR A 53 -9.38 -4.58 7.15
N ARG A 54 -8.44 -4.03 7.93
CA ARG A 54 -7.10 -4.59 8.05
C ARG A 54 -7.13 -6.05 8.50
N GLU A 55 -7.93 -6.35 9.51
CA GLU A 55 -8.02 -7.73 10.05
C GLU A 55 -8.58 -8.72 9.04
N GLN A 56 -9.40 -8.28 8.09
CA GLN A 56 -9.89 -9.16 7.03
C GLN A 56 -8.80 -9.52 6.02
N LEU A 57 -7.80 -8.68 5.87
CA LEU A 57 -6.65 -8.92 4.99
C LEU A 57 -5.49 -9.59 5.71
N ASP A 58 -5.53 -9.63 7.04
CA ASP A 58 -4.45 -10.21 7.83
C ASP A 58 -4.58 -11.73 7.92
N HIS A 59 -4.22 -12.39 6.82
CA HIS A 59 -4.19 -13.84 6.77
C HIS A 59 -3.09 -14.31 5.79
N PRO A 60 -2.66 -15.57 5.91
CA PRO A 60 -1.48 -16.04 5.17
C PRO A 60 -1.55 -15.89 3.66
N ALA A 61 -2.71 -16.14 3.05
CA ALA A 61 -2.82 -16.06 1.59
C ALA A 61 -2.65 -14.63 1.07
N PHE A 62 -3.22 -13.64 1.76
CA PHE A 62 -3.05 -12.26 1.36
C PHE A 62 -1.61 -11.78 1.57
N ARG A 63 -0.98 -12.21 2.64
CA ARG A 63 0.43 -11.87 2.90
C ARG A 63 1.35 -12.49 1.84
N ARG A 64 1.11 -13.74 1.43
CA ARG A 64 1.89 -14.38 0.36
C ARG A 64 1.70 -13.64 -0.97
N LEU A 65 0.46 -13.31 -1.32
CA LEU A 65 0.19 -12.52 -2.52
C LEU A 65 0.92 -11.20 -2.49
N SER A 66 0.85 -10.50 -1.35
CA SER A 66 1.55 -9.22 -1.17
C SER A 66 3.06 -9.38 -1.37
N GLN A 67 3.65 -10.42 -0.79
CA GLN A 67 5.09 -10.70 -0.95
C GLN A 67 5.46 -10.90 -2.41
N GLU A 68 4.67 -11.67 -3.15
CA GLU A 68 4.90 -11.91 -4.58
C GLU A 68 4.79 -10.64 -5.40
N LEU A 69 3.78 -9.83 -5.14
CA LEU A 69 3.55 -8.58 -5.87
C LEU A 69 4.64 -7.54 -5.58
N ILE A 70 5.18 -7.56 -4.39
CA ILE A 70 6.21 -6.62 -3.94
C ILE A 70 7.57 -6.95 -4.54
N GLY A 71 7.88 -8.22 -4.76
CA GLY A 71 9.21 -8.68 -5.14
C GLY A 71 9.90 -7.84 -6.22
N PRO A 72 9.32 -7.70 -7.41
CA PRO A 72 9.97 -6.91 -8.46
C PRO A 72 10.22 -5.44 -8.10
N ALA A 73 9.28 -4.80 -7.41
CA ALA A 73 9.45 -3.41 -6.97
C ALA A 73 10.57 -3.30 -5.93
N ALA A 74 10.63 -4.24 -4.99
CA ALA A 74 11.67 -4.27 -3.98
C ALA A 74 13.05 -4.55 -4.59
N ASP A 75 13.11 -5.42 -5.61
CA ASP A 75 14.36 -5.68 -6.34
C ASP A 75 14.87 -4.39 -6.98
N LEU A 76 14.00 -3.67 -7.67
CA LEU A 76 14.37 -2.44 -8.34
C LEU A 76 14.76 -1.35 -7.34
N ALA A 77 14.02 -1.23 -6.24
CA ALA A 77 14.34 -0.28 -5.18
C ALA A 77 15.72 -0.55 -4.57
N GLU A 78 16.04 -1.82 -4.35
CA GLU A 78 17.35 -2.22 -3.82
C GLU A 78 18.48 -1.82 -4.77
N MET A 79 18.32 -2.10 -6.06
CA MET A 79 19.32 -1.73 -7.05
C MET A 79 19.52 -0.22 -7.15
N LEU A 80 18.42 0.53 -7.14
CA LEU A 80 18.50 1.99 -7.23
C LEU A 80 19.07 2.63 -5.96
N ALA A 81 18.71 2.10 -4.80
CA ALA A 81 19.29 2.54 -3.53
C ALA A 81 20.80 2.30 -3.52
N GLY A 82 21.25 1.18 -4.09
CA GLY A 82 22.66 0.87 -4.24
C GLY A 82 23.42 1.87 -5.11
N ARG A 83 22.72 2.63 -5.94
CA ARG A 83 23.27 3.72 -6.75
C ARG A 83 23.09 5.09 -6.13
N GLY A 84 22.63 5.14 -4.89
CA GLY A 84 22.48 6.38 -4.15
C GLY A 84 21.10 7.03 -4.23
N ALA A 85 20.10 6.38 -4.85
CA ALA A 85 18.75 6.91 -4.87
C ALA A 85 18.11 6.81 -3.48
N ARG A 86 17.34 7.84 -3.12
CA ARG A 86 16.52 7.83 -1.92
C ARG A 86 15.18 7.19 -2.25
N VAL A 87 14.77 6.23 -1.42
CA VAL A 87 13.52 5.51 -1.62
C VAL A 87 12.43 6.08 -0.72
N VAL A 88 11.34 6.51 -1.34
CA VAL A 88 10.15 7.02 -0.65
C VAL A 88 8.98 6.11 -0.98
N VAL A 89 8.24 5.67 0.04
CA VAL A 89 7.01 4.92 -0.18
C VAL A 89 5.83 5.81 0.13
N VAL A 90 4.88 5.89 -0.81
CA VAL A 90 3.69 6.72 -0.67
C VAL A 90 2.46 5.83 -0.59
N GLY A 91 1.82 5.83 0.57
CA GLY A 91 0.61 5.06 0.83
C GLY A 91 -0.64 5.92 0.90
N VAL A 92 -1.75 5.29 1.24
CA VAL A 92 -3.08 5.91 1.27
C VAL A 92 -3.67 5.81 2.67
N ALA A 93 -3.98 6.95 3.26
CA ALA A 93 -4.59 7.00 4.60
C ALA A 93 -5.88 6.19 4.65
N GLY A 94 -6.03 5.40 5.69
CA GLY A 94 -7.22 4.60 5.92
C GLY A 94 -7.30 3.31 5.13
N SER A 95 -6.41 3.07 4.17
CA SER A 95 -6.41 1.84 3.39
C SER A 95 -6.05 0.63 4.25
N PRO A 96 -6.82 -0.48 4.19
CA PRO A 96 -6.47 -1.68 4.95
C PRO A 96 -5.22 -2.38 4.42
N SER A 97 -4.85 -2.12 3.18
CA SER A 97 -3.65 -2.69 2.54
C SER A 97 -2.51 -1.69 2.43
N CYS A 98 -2.79 -0.45 2.02
CA CYS A 98 -1.77 0.51 1.58
C CYS A 98 -1.59 1.72 2.51
N ALA A 99 -2.11 1.67 3.73
CA ALA A 99 -1.88 2.73 4.72
C ALA A 99 -0.47 2.66 5.31
N ILE A 100 0.05 3.82 5.66
CA ILE A 100 1.34 3.94 6.35
C ILE A 100 1.14 4.24 7.83
N PHE A 101 0.33 5.26 8.15
CA PHE A 101 0.18 5.74 9.53
C PHE A 101 -1.19 5.44 10.12
N SER A 102 -2.24 5.40 9.31
CA SER A 102 -3.59 5.10 9.80
C SER A 102 -4.32 4.17 8.84
N THR A 103 -4.90 3.12 9.39
CA THR A 103 -5.61 2.09 8.64
C THR A 103 -7.02 1.92 9.16
N THR A 104 -7.83 1.11 8.49
CA THR A 104 -9.22 0.86 8.87
C THR A 104 -9.36 -0.52 9.50
N ALA A 105 -10.04 -0.58 10.64
CA ALA A 105 -10.28 -1.78 11.42
C ALA A 105 -11.73 -1.84 11.89
N GLY A 106 -12.13 -2.95 12.53
CA GLY A 106 -13.42 -3.05 13.22
C GLY A 106 -14.32 -4.18 12.79
N TYR A 107 -13.88 -5.03 11.86
CA TYR A 107 -14.66 -6.20 11.45
C TYR A 107 -14.36 -7.38 12.37
N GLU A 108 -15.40 -7.96 12.95
CA GLU A 108 -15.27 -9.05 13.92
C GLU A 108 -15.73 -10.40 13.37
N GLY A 109 -16.13 -10.46 12.11
CA GLY A 109 -16.56 -11.69 11.44
C GLY A 109 -18.06 -11.72 11.20
N GLY A 110 -18.48 -12.70 10.38
CA GLY A 110 -19.88 -12.89 10.03
C GLY A 110 -20.37 -12.00 8.90
N LEU A 111 -21.66 -11.84 8.78
CA LEU A 111 -22.27 -11.02 7.74
C LEU A 111 -21.87 -9.55 7.92
N PRO A 112 -21.63 -8.83 6.79
CA PRO A 112 -21.38 -7.42 6.88
C PRO A 112 -22.57 -6.74 7.53
N ARG A 113 -22.36 -6.29 8.74
CA ARG A 113 -23.31 -5.43 9.42
C ARG A 113 -22.80 -4.02 9.31
N THR A 114 -23.58 -3.08 9.77
CA THR A 114 -23.19 -1.72 10.01
C THR A 114 -22.15 -1.61 11.13
N ALA A 115 -21.33 -2.65 11.32
CA ALA A 115 -20.18 -2.57 12.21
C ALA A 115 -19.34 -1.40 11.71
N GLU A 116 -19.21 -0.41 12.53
CA GLU A 116 -18.52 0.80 12.18
C GLU A 116 -17.03 0.52 11.99
N HIS A 117 -16.60 0.60 10.75
CA HIS A 117 -15.19 0.61 10.45
C HIS A 117 -14.60 1.87 11.07
N ARG A 118 -13.52 1.72 11.83
CA ARG A 118 -12.87 2.84 12.49
C ARG A 118 -11.43 2.99 12.05
N ARG A 119 -10.94 4.20 12.07
CA ARG A 119 -9.54 4.49 11.84
C ARG A 119 -8.74 4.19 13.09
N ILE A 120 -7.63 3.47 12.92
CA ILE A 120 -6.66 3.21 13.99
C ILE A 120 -5.27 3.57 13.49
N GLN A 121 -4.37 3.83 14.40
CA GLN A 121 -2.96 3.92 14.06
C GLN A 121 -2.47 2.55 13.62
N GLY A 122 -1.74 2.52 12.51
CA GLY A 122 -1.21 1.27 12.01
C GLY A 122 -0.97 1.30 10.53
N ARG A 123 -0.24 0.30 10.08
CA ARG A 123 0.09 0.13 8.67
C ARG A 123 -0.85 -0.89 8.05
N GLY A 124 -1.17 -0.69 6.76
CA GLY A 124 -1.90 -1.70 6.00
C GLY A 124 -1.05 -2.94 5.78
N ILE A 125 -1.70 -4.08 5.50
CA ILE A 125 -1.00 -5.38 5.41
C ILE A 125 0.04 -5.39 4.28
N PHE A 126 -0.32 -4.87 3.11
CA PHE A 126 0.61 -4.81 1.97
C PHE A 126 1.85 -3.96 2.30
N MET A 127 1.65 -2.80 2.93
CA MET A 127 2.76 -1.92 3.30
C MET A 127 3.61 -2.51 4.42
N GLU A 128 3.01 -3.30 5.30
CA GLU A 128 3.75 -4.05 6.32
C GLU A 128 4.71 -5.05 5.67
N GLU A 129 4.23 -5.80 4.66
CA GLU A 129 5.07 -6.73 3.92
C GLU A 129 6.15 -6.03 3.10
N LEU A 130 5.82 -4.88 2.50
CA LEU A 130 6.81 -4.07 1.78
C LEU A 130 7.90 -3.56 2.72
N ALA A 131 7.51 -3.05 3.88
CA ALA A 131 8.45 -2.56 4.88
C ALA A 131 9.42 -3.67 5.30
N GLN A 132 8.90 -4.87 5.53
CA GLN A 132 9.72 -6.00 5.92
C GLN A 132 10.72 -6.38 4.83
N GLN A 133 10.29 -6.45 3.57
CA GLN A 133 11.20 -6.78 2.47
C GLN A 133 12.30 -5.74 2.29
N LEU A 134 11.95 -4.46 2.36
CA LEU A 134 12.94 -3.40 2.21
C LEU A 134 13.94 -3.39 3.38
N GLU A 135 13.46 -3.65 4.58
CA GLU A 135 14.34 -3.76 5.76
C GLU A 135 15.31 -4.94 5.63
N GLU A 136 14.83 -6.11 5.22
CA GLU A 136 15.66 -7.29 5.00
C GLU A 136 16.73 -7.06 3.95
N ARG A 137 16.46 -6.20 2.98
CA ARG A 137 17.40 -5.84 1.91
C ARG A 137 18.32 -4.68 2.28
N GLY A 138 18.17 -4.12 3.48
CA GLY A 138 18.98 -3.00 3.93
C GLY A 138 18.70 -1.69 3.20
N VAL A 139 17.48 -1.51 2.67
CA VAL A 139 17.08 -0.31 1.95
C VAL A 139 16.43 0.68 2.91
N PRO A 140 17.07 1.84 3.17
CA PRO A 140 16.43 2.89 3.96
C PRO A 140 15.23 3.48 3.23
N VAL A 141 14.15 3.75 3.97
CA VAL A 141 12.88 4.21 3.37
C VAL A 141 12.36 5.43 4.10
N GLU A 142 11.89 6.41 3.33
CA GLU A 142 11.08 7.51 3.83
C GLU A 142 9.61 7.16 3.56
N TRP A 143 8.75 7.39 4.54
CA TRP A 143 7.33 7.01 4.45
C TRP A 143 6.45 8.24 4.35
N MET A 144 5.53 8.23 3.39
CA MET A 144 4.54 9.27 3.18
C MET A 144 3.15 8.68 3.04
N GLU A 145 2.12 9.43 3.41
CA GLU A 145 0.74 9.00 3.29
C GLU A 145 -0.11 10.14 2.73
N VAL A 146 -1.02 9.81 1.82
CA VAL A 146 -1.91 10.76 1.15
C VAL A 146 -3.35 10.40 1.50
N GLY A 147 -4.20 11.41 1.64
CA GLY A 147 -5.63 11.24 1.90
C GLY A 147 -6.12 11.63 3.31
#